data_b95dde143c1291f1a2f3ca088995dd66
#
_entry.id   b95dde143c1291f1a2f3ca088995dd66
#
_cell.length_a   1.000
_cell.length_b   1.000
_cell.length_c   1.000
_cell.angle_alpha   90.00
_cell.angle_beta   90.00
_cell.angle_gamma   90.00
#
_symmetry.space_group_name_H-M   'P 1'
#
loop_
_entity.id
_entity.type
_entity.pdbx_description
1 polymer ?
#
loop_
_entity_poly.entity_id
_entity_poly.type
_entity_poly.pdbx_seq_one_letter_code
_entity_poly.pdbx_strand_id
1 'polypeptide(L)'
;MRKTIIIILLAFVCEIPSAEALDAGRNTAPKKKGKTYVLIVSGIIKNSKERPAKDRALKGLRSFLLDNAKVGSDHLSILTDRESSVRKDLIVSTAENLKKQMDRFSAEVNAGDRFIFYYMGQANIVSDTLRLNLPGPDITHIQLAEWINRIDASSMLIVLDCPGAGLAIEAVKGQNRIIIGACTVDQHYSTQFSEYFVPALTDEKSDINEDGRISLLEAFTFASRNVDDFYRRQALLTTETPVLEDNADGIPSRQPWRYEQDKKDGLTASKFFLSEK
;
A
#
# COMPACT_ATOMS: atom_id res chain seq x y z
N MET A 1 82.69 -48.22 -0.17
CA MET A 1 82.56 -47.09 0.77
C MET A 1 81.38 -46.25 0.36
N ARG A 2 80.25 -46.43 0.99
CA ARG A 2 79.04 -45.64 0.73
C ARG A 2 78.95 -44.51 1.76
N LYS A 3 78.98 -43.27 1.32
CA LYS A 3 78.78 -42.08 2.13
C LYS A 3 77.29 -41.81 2.27
N THR A 4 76.80 -41.94 3.51
CA THR A 4 75.43 -41.57 3.87
C THR A 4 75.37 -40.06 4.15
N ILE A 5 74.59 -39.34 3.37
CA ILE A 5 74.32 -37.90 3.62
C ILE A 5 73.04 -37.80 4.45
N ILE A 6 73.17 -37.29 5.66
CA ILE A 6 72.01 -36.96 6.57
C ILE A 6 71.57 -35.53 6.24
N ILE A 7 70.38 -35.40 5.69
CA ILE A 7 69.71 -34.07 5.49
C ILE A 7 68.88 -33.80 6.76
N ILE A 8 69.34 -32.81 7.50
CA ILE A 8 68.59 -32.28 8.64
C ILE A 8 67.57 -31.28 8.12
N LEU A 9 66.26 -31.61 8.18
CA LEU A 9 65.16 -30.72 7.87
C LEU A 9 64.87 -29.86 9.09
N LEU A 10 65.24 -28.56 9.05
CA LEU A 10 64.80 -27.59 10.04
C LEU A 10 63.34 -27.21 9.72
N ALA A 11 62.43 -27.66 10.59
CA ALA A 11 61.06 -27.19 10.54
C ALA A 11 60.97 -25.78 11.17
N PHE A 12 60.75 -24.78 10.34
CA PHE A 12 60.42 -23.44 10.81
C PHE A 12 58.93 -23.44 11.23
N VAL A 13 58.67 -23.46 12.52
CA VAL A 13 57.32 -23.26 13.06
C VAL A 13 57.03 -21.76 12.98
N CYS A 14 56.22 -21.37 12.01
CA CYS A 14 55.69 -20.02 11.94
C CYS A 14 54.49 -19.94 12.87
N GLU A 15 54.65 -19.34 14.05
CA GLU A 15 53.56 -18.98 14.94
C GLU A 15 52.74 -17.88 14.26
N ILE A 16 51.53 -18.23 13.81
CA ILE A 16 50.52 -17.26 13.35
C ILE A 16 49.91 -16.68 14.62
N PRO A 17 50.02 -15.36 14.89
CA PRO A 17 49.31 -14.78 16.01
C PRO A 17 47.80 -14.92 15.73
N SER A 18 47.08 -15.52 16.67
CA SER A 18 45.60 -15.54 16.69
C SER A 18 45.11 -14.10 16.66
N ALA A 19 44.49 -13.71 15.55
CA ALA A 19 43.72 -12.49 15.49
C ALA A 19 42.51 -12.65 16.41
N GLU A 20 42.65 -12.22 17.68
CA GLU A 20 41.48 -11.88 18.49
C GLU A 20 40.72 -10.81 17.72
N ALA A 21 39.58 -11.24 17.18
CA ALA A 21 38.65 -10.36 16.55
C ALA A 21 38.19 -9.35 17.59
N LEU A 22 38.65 -8.11 17.42
CA LEU A 22 38.04 -6.94 18.02
C LEU A 22 36.58 -6.89 17.50
N ASP A 23 35.71 -7.55 18.26
CA ASP A 23 34.27 -7.30 18.18
C ASP A 23 34.04 -5.88 18.72
N ALA A 24 34.32 -4.89 17.85
CA ALA A 24 33.92 -3.53 18.11
C ALA A 24 32.41 -3.56 18.15
N GLY A 25 31.84 -3.64 19.33
CA GLY A 25 30.43 -3.56 19.60
C GLY A 25 29.86 -2.41 18.77
N ARG A 26 29.22 -2.74 17.65
CA ARG A 26 28.34 -1.82 16.92
C ARG A 26 27.22 -1.50 17.87
N ASN A 27 27.41 -0.40 18.58
CA ASN A 27 26.36 0.27 19.33
C ASN A 27 25.36 0.76 18.29
N THR A 28 24.53 -0.17 17.76
CA THR A 28 23.41 0.19 16.90
C THR A 28 22.40 0.86 17.82
N ALA A 29 22.46 2.20 17.85
CA ALA A 29 21.36 2.97 18.42
C ALA A 29 20.04 2.39 17.89
N PRO A 30 19.01 2.25 18.72
CA PRO A 30 17.75 1.67 18.29
C PRO A 30 17.27 2.43 17.06
N LYS A 31 17.10 1.72 15.93
CA LYS A 31 16.69 2.32 14.66
C LYS A 31 15.35 3.01 14.93
N LYS A 32 15.33 4.33 14.86
CA LYS A 32 14.13 5.13 15.13
C LYS A 32 13.02 4.57 14.25
N LYS A 33 11.90 4.18 14.87
CA LYS A 33 10.75 3.65 14.13
C LYS A 33 10.30 4.69 13.11
N GLY A 34 10.19 4.30 11.85
CA GLY A 34 9.72 5.18 10.78
C GLY A 34 8.29 5.65 11.04
N LYS A 35 7.98 6.82 10.56
CA LYS A 35 6.63 7.40 10.61
C LYS A 35 5.76 6.83 9.49
N THR A 36 4.45 6.94 9.64
CA THR A 36 3.50 6.63 8.56
C THR A 36 2.83 7.93 8.12
N TYR A 37 2.95 8.24 6.85
CA TYR A 37 2.31 9.37 6.19
C TYR A 37 1.16 8.89 5.32
N VAL A 38 0.04 9.59 5.34
CA VAL A 38 -1.18 9.15 4.65
C VAL A 38 -1.82 10.30 3.88
N LEU A 39 -2.14 10.04 2.62
CA LEU A 39 -2.93 10.91 1.78
C LEU A 39 -4.20 10.19 1.32
N ILE A 40 -5.35 10.65 1.81
CA ILE A 40 -6.67 10.17 1.37
C ILE A 40 -7.26 11.19 0.41
N VAL A 41 -7.73 10.72 -0.74
CA VAL A 41 -8.37 11.55 -1.76
C VAL A 41 -9.74 10.98 -2.07
N SER A 42 -10.79 11.70 -1.68
CA SER A 42 -12.13 11.44 -2.19
C SER A 42 -12.32 12.22 -3.49
N GLY A 43 -12.37 11.51 -4.61
CA GLY A 43 -12.74 12.06 -5.90
C GLY A 43 -14.25 12.33 -6.01
N ILE A 44 -14.70 12.78 -7.18
CA ILE A 44 -16.12 13.05 -7.42
C ILE A 44 -16.95 11.77 -7.21
N ILE A 45 -18.04 11.89 -6.48
CA ILE A 45 -19.07 10.87 -6.29
C ILE A 45 -20.34 11.37 -6.99
N LYS A 46 -20.58 10.91 -8.21
CA LYS A 46 -21.71 11.36 -9.06
C LYS A 46 -23.06 10.88 -8.55
N ASN A 47 -23.11 9.62 -8.11
CA ASN A 47 -24.36 9.02 -7.66
C ASN A 47 -24.64 9.36 -6.19
N SER A 48 -25.68 10.13 -5.95
CA SER A 48 -26.07 10.54 -4.60
C SER A 48 -26.41 9.34 -3.67
N LYS A 49 -26.83 8.21 -4.24
CA LYS A 49 -27.13 6.99 -3.46
C LYS A 49 -25.87 6.31 -2.94
N GLU A 50 -24.72 6.45 -3.60
CA GLU A 50 -23.42 5.88 -3.19
C GLU A 50 -22.72 6.75 -2.14
N ARG A 51 -23.01 8.04 -2.13
CA ARG A 51 -22.34 9.02 -1.27
C ARG A 51 -22.36 8.64 0.22
N PRO A 52 -23.50 8.27 0.84
CA PRO A 52 -23.50 7.92 2.27
C PRO A 52 -22.55 6.77 2.61
N ALA A 53 -22.38 5.81 1.73
CA ALA A 53 -21.50 4.68 1.91
C ALA A 53 -20.02 5.11 1.80
N LYS A 54 -19.67 5.89 0.78
CA LYS A 54 -18.31 6.44 0.62
C LYS A 54 -17.94 7.41 1.76
N ASP A 55 -18.88 8.24 2.23
CA ASP A 55 -18.66 9.12 3.39
C ASP A 55 -18.44 8.30 4.68
N ARG A 56 -19.15 7.18 4.86
CA ARG A 56 -18.90 6.25 6.00
C ARG A 56 -17.51 5.59 5.89
N ALA A 57 -17.14 5.12 4.70
CA ALA A 57 -15.81 4.53 4.47
C ALA A 57 -14.70 5.55 4.74
N LEU A 58 -14.81 6.78 4.24
CA LEU A 58 -13.86 7.85 4.51
C LEU A 58 -13.73 8.15 6.02
N LYS A 59 -14.85 8.27 6.72
CA LYS A 59 -14.87 8.50 8.16
C LYS A 59 -14.25 7.32 8.93
N GLY A 60 -14.60 6.10 8.56
CA GLY A 60 -14.06 4.87 9.16
C GLY A 60 -12.55 4.77 8.96
N LEU A 61 -12.07 5.00 7.74
CA LEU A 61 -10.64 4.96 7.41
C LEU A 61 -9.86 6.01 8.22
N ARG A 62 -10.39 7.24 8.32
CA ARG A 62 -9.78 8.28 9.15
C ARG A 62 -9.68 7.86 10.62
N SER A 63 -10.79 7.36 11.21
CA SER A 63 -10.79 6.90 12.60
C SER A 63 -9.80 5.77 12.80
N PHE A 64 -9.79 4.76 11.92
CA PHE A 64 -8.83 3.67 11.97
C PHE A 64 -7.38 4.17 11.95
N LEU A 65 -7.04 5.07 11.05
CA LEU A 65 -5.68 5.59 10.93
C LEU A 65 -5.21 6.34 12.18
N LEU A 66 -6.08 7.14 12.80
CA LEU A 66 -5.75 7.89 14.00
C LEU A 66 -5.78 7.03 15.26
N ASP A 67 -6.81 6.19 15.41
CA ASP A 67 -7.12 5.49 16.67
C ASP A 67 -6.45 4.12 16.78
N ASN A 68 -6.30 3.39 15.66
CA ASN A 68 -5.72 2.04 15.64
C ASN A 68 -4.28 2.04 15.07
N ALA A 69 -4.08 2.65 13.91
CA ALA A 69 -2.77 2.72 13.27
C ALA A 69 -1.84 3.79 13.88
N LYS A 70 -2.36 4.65 14.77
CA LYS A 70 -1.62 5.69 15.48
C LYS A 70 -0.87 6.66 14.56
N VAL A 71 -1.43 6.94 13.38
CA VAL A 71 -0.90 7.95 12.46
C VAL A 71 -1.02 9.33 13.10
N GLY A 72 0.06 10.08 13.13
CA GLY A 72 0.03 11.47 13.63
C GLY A 72 -0.90 12.33 12.79
N SER A 73 -1.65 13.22 13.42
CA SER A 73 -2.60 14.09 12.71
C SER A 73 -1.92 15.03 11.70
N ASP A 74 -0.67 15.38 11.93
CA ASP A 74 0.20 16.16 11.04
C ASP A 74 0.72 15.35 9.82
N HIS A 75 0.69 14.03 9.93
CA HIS A 75 1.07 13.11 8.86
C HIS A 75 -0.12 12.61 8.03
N LEU A 76 -1.35 13.01 8.37
CA LEU A 76 -2.58 12.65 7.67
C LEU A 76 -3.14 13.86 6.90
N SER A 77 -3.28 13.72 5.59
CA SER A 77 -4.04 14.68 4.76
C SER A 77 -5.26 14.01 4.17
N ILE A 78 -6.38 14.74 4.19
CA ILE A 78 -7.64 14.28 3.62
C ILE A 78 -8.16 15.34 2.65
N LEU A 79 -8.29 14.94 1.39
CA LEU A 79 -8.88 15.75 0.34
C LEU A 79 -10.27 15.20 0.00
N THR A 80 -11.24 16.09 -0.18
CA THR A 80 -12.64 15.73 -0.45
C THR A 80 -13.18 16.44 -1.68
N ASP A 81 -14.16 15.85 -2.35
CA ASP A 81 -14.76 16.40 -3.57
C ASP A 81 -15.60 17.69 -3.34
N ARG A 82 -15.74 18.11 -2.09
CA ARG A 82 -16.53 19.29 -1.71
C ARG A 82 -15.97 19.94 -0.44
N GLU A 83 -16.24 21.21 -0.29
CA GLU A 83 -15.97 21.91 0.96
C GLU A 83 -16.80 21.35 2.11
N SER A 84 -16.27 21.41 3.30
CA SER A 84 -16.96 21.05 4.52
C SER A 84 -17.14 22.30 5.40
N SER A 85 -18.39 22.66 5.66
CA SER A 85 -18.70 23.74 6.60
C SER A 85 -18.37 23.38 8.06
N VAL A 86 -18.30 22.08 8.37
CA VAL A 86 -18.07 21.53 9.72
C VAL A 86 -16.59 21.23 9.96
N ARG A 87 -15.85 20.81 8.93
CA ARG A 87 -14.49 20.32 8.99
C ARG A 87 -13.54 21.20 8.17
N LYS A 88 -12.96 22.20 8.82
CA LYS A 88 -11.99 23.12 8.19
C LYS A 88 -10.62 22.49 7.88
N ASP A 89 -10.35 21.31 8.41
CA ASP A 89 -9.15 20.52 8.15
C ASP A 89 -9.23 19.71 6.84
N LEU A 90 -10.40 19.68 6.18
CA LEU A 90 -10.57 19.04 4.89
C LEU A 90 -10.24 20.00 3.75
N ILE A 91 -9.45 19.52 2.81
CA ILE A 91 -9.01 20.26 1.62
C ILE A 91 -9.84 19.79 0.43
N VAL A 92 -10.24 20.68 -0.48
CA VAL A 92 -10.92 20.27 -1.71
C VAL A 92 -9.94 19.50 -2.61
N SER A 93 -10.37 18.35 -3.13
CA SER A 93 -9.54 17.41 -3.91
C SER A 93 -9.31 17.86 -5.36
N THR A 94 -8.99 19.14 -5.59
CA THR A 94 -8.58 19.61 -6.92
C THR A 94 -7.21 19.02 -7.31
N ALA A 95 -6.91 18.95 -8.61
CA ALA A 95 -5.60 18.51 -9.10
C ALA A 95 -4.44 19.33 -8.51
N GLU A 96 -4.64 20.65 -8.34
CA GLU A 96 -3.67 21.55 -7.74
C GLU A 96 -3.41 21.21 -6.27
N ASN A 97 -4.47 21.06 -5.48
CA ASN A 97 -4.36 20.72 -4.05
C ASN A 97 -3.75 19.33 -3.86
N LEU A 98 -4.13 18.37 -4.71
CA LEU A 98 -3.54 17.03 -4.69
C LEU A 98 -2.05 17.09 -4.99
N LYS A 99 -1.64 17.79 -6.05
CA LYS A 99 -0.23 17.99 -6.39
C LYS A 99 0.54 18.66 -5.23
N LYS A 100 -0.03 19.69 -4.62
CA LYS A 100 0.58 20.36 -3.45
C LYS A 100 0.82 19.41 -2.28
N GLN A 101 -0.12 18.50 -1.99
CA GLN A 101 0.08 17.50 -0.94
C GLN A 101 1.12 16.45 -1.34
N MET A 102 1.16 16.01 -2.60
CA MET A 102 2.19 15.09 -3.08
C MET A 102 3.58 15.70 -3.02
N ASP A 103 3.74 16.98 -3.43
CA ASP A 103 5.01 17.72 -3.31
C ASP A 103 5.44 17.85 -1.84
N ARG A 104 4.50 18.12 -0.92
CA ARG A 104 4.78 18.15 0.52
C ARG A 104 5.30 16.81 1.02
N PHE A 105 4.59 15.70 0.73
CA PHE A 105 5.01 14.38 1.17
C PHE A 105 6.33 13.94 0.53
N SER A 106 6.59 14.33 -0.72
CA SER A 106 7.89 14.08 -1.35
C SER A 106 9.06 14.79 -0.63
N ALA A 107 8.80 15.89 0.07
CA ALA A 107 9.80 16.60 0.86
C ALA A 107 9.92 16.10 2.31
N GLU A 108 8.84 15.56 2.89
CA GLU A 108 8.78 15.18 4.31
C GLU A 108 9.08 13.70 4.56
N VAL A 109 8.69 12.81 3.63
CA VAL A 109 8.84 11.35 3.77
C VAL A 109 10.29 10.94 3.49
N ASN A 110 10.84 10.10 4.34
CA ASN A 110 12.22 9.62 4.23
C ASN A 110 12.24 8.09 4.05
N ALA A 111 13.38 7.57 3.58
CA ALA A 111 13.61 6.14 3.31
C ALA A 111 13.35 5.17 4.49
N GLY A 112 13.13 5.67 5.71
CA GLY A 112 12.72 4.89 6.88
C GLY A 112 11.22 4.89 7.13
N ASP A 113 10.47 5.75 6.45
CA ASP A 113 9.06 6.00 6.69
C ASP A 113 8.16 5.14 5.79
N ARG A 114 6.86 5.10 6.09
CA ARG A 114 5.82 4.49 5.26
C ARG A 114 4.98 5.57 4.60
N PHE A 115 4.53 5.33 3.37
CA PHE A 115 3.58 6.20 2.70
C PHE A 115 2.33 5.43 2.25
N ILE A 116 1.15 6.00 2.50
CA ILE A 116 -0.14 5.43 2.09
C ILE A 116 -0.87 6.46 1.23
N PHE A 117 -1.20 6.06 0.02
CA PHE A 117 -2.08 6.79 -0.88
C PHE A 117 -3.40 6.02 -1.01
N TYR A 118 -4.51 6.67 -0.75
CA TYR A 118 -5.84 6.08 -0.86
C TYR A 118 -6.75 7.00 -1.69
N TYR A 119 -7.14 6.54 -2.87
CA TYR A 119 -8.15 7.20 -3.69
C TYR A 119 -9.46 6.44 -3.62
N MET A 120 -10.58 7.13 -3.42
CA MET A 120 -11.94 6.60 -3.57
C MET A 120 -12.80 7.59 -4.35
N GLY A 121 -13.42 7.15 -5.43
CA GLY A 121 -14.23 8.03 -6.26
C GLY A 121 -14.46 7.51 -7.66
N GLN A 122 -15.01 8.37 -8.51
CA GLN A 122 -15.18 8.05 -9.92
C GLN A 122 -13.87 8.16 -10.69
N ALA A 123 -13.73 7.31 -11.70
CA ALA A 123 -12.69 7.39 -12.71
C ALA A 123 -13.24 6.95 -14.06
N ASN A 124 -12.56 7.29 -15.13
CA ASN A 124 -12.92 6.86 -16.47
C ASN A 124 -11.66 6.64 -17.32
N ILE A 125 -11.74 5.71 -18.25
CA ILE A 125 -10.67 5.43 -19.22
C ILE A 125 -10.99 6.14 -20.52
N VAL A 126 -10.03 6.94 -21.00
CA VAL A 126 -10.10 7.64 -22.29
C VAL A 126 -8.78 7.40 -23.03
N SER A 127 -8.83 6.78 -24.19
CA SER A 127 -7.65 6.45 -25.00
C SER A 127 -6.53 5.79 -24.16
N ASP A 128 -6.86 4.67 -23.51
CA ASP A 128 -5.96 3.89 -22.65
C ASP A 128 -5.36 4.68 -21.49
N THR A 129 -5.98 5.75 -21.08
CA THR A 129 -5.56 6.58 -19.96
C THR A 129 -6.65 6.63 -18.90
N LEU A 130 -6.36 6.09 -17.71
CA LEU A 130 -7.25 6.23 -16.55
C LEU A 130 -7.15 7.66 -16.03
N ARG A 131 -8.31 8.30 -15.89
CA ARG A 131 -8.47 9.64 -15.31
C ARG A 131 -9.22 9.54 -14.01
N LEU A 132 -8.59 9.98 -12.92
CA LEU A 132 -9.21 10.09 -11.61
C LEU A 132 -10.03 11.39 -11.59
N ASN A 133 -11.36 11.27 -11.41
CA ASN A 133 -12.25 12.42 -11.50
C ASN A 133 -12.21 13.28 -10.24
N LEU A 134 -11.79 14.52 -10.39
CA LEU A 134 -11.61 15.50 -9.33
C LEU A 134 -12.47 16.75 -9.59
N PRO A 135 -12.80 17.54 -8.58
CA PRO A 135 -13.34 18.89 -8.77
C PRO A 135 -12.39 19.74 -9.63
N GLY A 136 -12.86 20.17 -10.80
CA GLY A 136 -12.02 20.82 -11.81
C GLY A 136 -11.36 19.83 -12.78
N PRO A 137 -10.12 20.06 -13.20
CA PRO A 137 -9.41 19.15 -14.08
C PRO A 137 -9.10 17.80 -13.39
N ASP A 138 -9.33 16.71 -14.12
CA ASP A 138 -8.94 15.36 -13.71
C ASP A 138 -7.41 15.20 -13.75
N ILE A 139 -6.89 14.22 -13.01
CA ILE A 139 -5.51 13.76 -13.17
C ILE A 139 -5.46 12.40 -13.83
N THR A 140 -4.39 12.13 -14.56
CA THR A 140 -4.16 10.81 -15.14
C THR A 140 -3.40 9.90 -14.19
N HIS A 141 -3.52 8.57 -14.39
CA HIS A 141 -2.72 7.59 -13.65
C HIS A 141 -1.21 7.78 -13.89
N ILE A 142 -0.81 8.30 -15.04
CA ILE A 142 0.60 8.62 -15.34
C ILE A 142 1.09 9.78 -14.46
N GLN A 143 0.31 10.86 -14.36
CA GLN A 143 0.65 11.98 -13.46
C GLN A 143 0.71 11.52 -11.99
N LEU A 144 -0.23 10.65 -11.58
CA LEU A 144 -0.20 10.06 -10.23
C LEU A 144 1.08 9.26 -10.03
N ALA A 145 1.47 8.42 -10.99
CA ALA A 145 2.70 7.63 -10.93
C ALA A 145 3.96 8.52 -10.84
N GLU A 146 4.02 9.59 -11.63
CA GLU A 146 5.12 10.57 -11.56
C GLU A 146 5.26 11.17 -10.16
N TRP A 147 4.16 11.50 -9.49
CA TRP A 147 4.19 12.07 -8.15
C TRP A 147 4.56 11.04 -7.08
N ILE A 148 3.98 9.83 -7.15
CA ILE A 148 4.30 8.73 -6.24
C ILE A 148 5.78 8.35 -6.33
N ASN A 149 6.36 8.34 -7.53
CA ASN A 149 7.76 7.96 -7.76
C ASN A 149 8.78 8.96 -7.18
N ARG A 150 8.35 10.15 -6.76
CA ARG A 150 9.23 11.12 -6.07
C ARG A 150 9.28 10.90 -4.56
N ILE A 151 8.42 10.06 -4.00
CA ILE A 151 8.35 9.82 -2.56
C ILE A 151 9.32 8.69 -2.22
N ASP A 152 10.31 8.99 -1.38
CA ASP A 152 11.31 8.01 -0.91
C ASP A 152 10.84 7.38 0.41
N ALA A 153 10.03 6.34 0.34
CA ALA A 153 9.50 5.61 1.49
C ALA A 153 10.04 4.18 1.55
N SER A 154 10.23 3.64 2.77
CA SER A 154 10.62 2.24 2.99
C SER A 154 9.60 1.24 2.47
N SER A 155 8.32 1.62 2.51
CA SER A 155 7.21 0.85 1.94
C SER A 155 6.03 1.76 1.62
N MET A 156 5.26 1.38 0.61
CA MET A 156 4.08 2.13 0.19
C MET A 156 2.87 1.21 0.08
N LEU A 157 1.71 1.75 0.45
CA LEU A 157 0.40 1.18 0.12
C LEU A 157 -0.34 2.15 -0.79
N ILE A 158 -0.75 1.69 -1.95
CA ILE A 158 -1.52 2.47 -2.93
C ILE A 158 -2.87 1.77 -3.13
N VAL A 159 -3.96 2.43 -2.75
CA VAL A 159 -5.32 1.90 -2.93
C VAL A 159 -6.06 2.79 -3.91
N LEU A 160 -6.58 2.18 -4.97
CA LEU A 160 -7.37 2.83 -6.00
C LEU A 160 -8.78 2.23 -6.02
N ASP A 161 -9.68 2.79 -5.20
CA ASP A 161 -11.08 2.40 -5.17
C ASP A 161 -11.88 3.22 -6.19
N CYS A 162 -11.72 2.82 -7.44
CA CYS A 162 -12.39 3.48 -8.58
C CYS A 162 -12.57 2.53 -9.77
N PRO A 163 -13.48 2.86 -10.71
CA PRO A 163 -13.62 2.14 -11.98
C PRO A 163 -12.30 2.08 -12.76
N GLY A 164 -12.01 0.93 -13.38
CA GLY A 164 -10.82 0.75 -14.22
C GLY A 164 -9.48 0.81 -13.48
N ALA A 165 -9.47 0.68 -12.16
CA ALA A 165 -8.28 0.82 -11.31
C ALA A 165 -7.09 -0.03 -11.76
N GLY A 166 -7.37 -1.22 -12.29
CA GLY A 166 -6.34 -2.14 -12.80
C GLY A 166 -5.40 -1.53 -13.84
N LEU A 167 -5.86 -0.53 -14.60
CA LEU A 167 -5.03 0.14 -15.62
C LEU A 167 -3.86 0.94 -15.01
N ALA A 168 -4.01 1.44 -13.78
CA ALA A 168 -2.98 2.22 -13.16
C ALA A 168 -1.83 1.38 -12.57
N ILE A 169 -2.05 0.09 -12.33
CA ILE A 169 -1.13 -0.77 -11.57
C ILE A 169 0.27 -0.79 -12.19
N GLU A 170 0.35 -1.02 -13.51
CA GLU A 170 1.64 -1.02 -14.22
C GLU A 170 2.41 0.30 -14.06
N ALA A 171 1.72 1.43 -14.04
CA ALA A 171 2.35 2.74 -13.95
C ALA A 171 2.85 3.07 -12.53
N VAL A 172 2.15 2.59 -11.49
CA VAL A 172 2.49 2.87 -10.09
C VAL A 172 3.27 1.74 -9.41
N LYS A 173 3.52 0.61 -10.09
CA LYS A 173 4.29 -0.51 -9.54
C LYS A 173 5.69 -0.10 -9.11
N GLY A 174 6.27 -0.85 -8.20
CA GLY A 174 7.64 -0.61 -7.74
C GLY A 174 8.01 -1.49 -6.57
N GLN A 175 9.31 -1.57 -6.28
CA GLN A 175 9.81 -2.31 -5.13
C GLN A 175 9.23 -1.74 -3.82
N ASN A 176 8.92 -2.62 -2.88
CA ASN A 176 8.35 -2.28 -1.58
C ASN A 176 6.98 -1.55 -1.66
N ARG A 177 6.23 -1.77 -2.74
CA ARG A 177 4.87 -1.25 -2.92
C ARG A 177 3.86 -2.38 -2.87
N ILE A 178 2.73 -2.10 -2.25
CA ILE A 178 1.53 -2.92 -2.33
C ILE A 178 0.48 -2.04 -2.98
N ILE A 179 -0.11 -2.54 -4.06
CA ILE A 179 -1.09 -1.80 -4.85
C ILE A 179 -2.38 -2.60 -4.86
N ILE A 180 -3.46 -1.95 -4.47
CA ILE A 180 -4.81 -2.53 -4.49
C ILE A 180 -5.66 -1.72 -5.47
N GLY A 181 -6.18 -2.39 -6.48
CA GLY A 181 -7.24 -1.88 -7.33
C GLY A 181 -8.58 -2.50 -6.96
N ALA A 182 -9.62 -1.69 -6.83
CA ALA A 182 -10.96 -2.20 -6.54
C ALA A 182 -11.54 -3.05 -7.68
N CYS A 183 -11.03 -2.90 -8.89
CA CYS A 183 -11.49 -3.66 -10.04
C CYS A 183 -10.40 -3.81 -11.10
N THR A 184 -10.65 -4.72 -12.05
CA THR A 184 -9.80 -4.91 -13.24
C THR A 184 -9.97 -3.77 -14.25
N VAL A 185 -9.12 -3.75 -15.28
CA VAL A 185 -9.11 -2.69 -16.31
C VAL A 185 -10.40 -2.59 -17.10
N ASP A 186 -11.09 -3.70 -17.31
CA ASP A 186 -12.32 -3.83 -18.11
C ASP A 186 -13.62 -3.54 -17.32
N GLN A 187 -13.50 -3.24 -16.01
CA GLN A 187 -14.64 -2.98 -15.13
C GLN A 187 -14.80 -1.47 -14.88
N HIS A 188 -15.87 -0.88 -15.42
CA HIS A 188 -16.04 0.58 -15.51
C HIS A 188 -17.19 1.14 -14.65
N TYR A 189 -17.72 0.33 -13.72
CA TYR A 189 -18.83 0.72 -12.86
C TYR A 189 -18.34 1.16 -11.48
N SER A 190 -19.21 1.85 -10.75
CA SER A 190 -18.92 2.27 -9.37
C SER A 190 -18.60 1.07 -8.48
N THR A 191 -17.64 1.26 -7.61
CA THR A 191 -17.06 0.23 -6.75
C THR A 191 -17.67 0.25 -5.35
N GLN A 192 -17.70 -0.91 -4.69
CA GLN A 192 -18.13 -1.12 -3.31
C GLN A 192 -16.93 -1.41 -2.37
N PHE A 193 -15.74 -1.56 -2.91
CA PHE A 193 -14.56 -2.09 -2.22
C PHE A 193 -14.31 -1.43 -0.86
N SER A 194 -14.26 -0.10 -0.79
CA SER A 194 -14.00 0.60 0.48
C SER A 194 -15.05 0.34 1.56
N GLU A 195 -16.30 0.01 1.18
CA GLU A 195 -17.36 -0.31 2.13
C GLU A 195 -17.09 -1.60 2.89
N TYR A 196 -16.32 -2.51 2.29
CA TYR A 196 -15.92 -3.79 2.89
C TYR A 196 -14.48 -3.77 3.39
N PHE A 197 -13.58 -3.08 2.68
CA PHE A 197 -12.17 -3.05 3.05
C PHE A 197 -11.89 -2.23 4.33
N VAL A 198 -12.54 -1.09 4.48
CA VAL A 198 -12.32 -0.26 5.67
C VAL A 198 -12.77 -0.95 6.96
N PRO A 199 -13.97 -1.54 7.05
CA PRO A 199 -14.34 -2.35 8.22
C PRO A 199 -13.42 -3.55 8.44
N ALA A 200 -12.95 -4.20 7.37
CA ALA A 200 -12.06 -5.36 7.47
C ALA A 200 -10.75 -5.06 8.22
N LEU A 201 -10.31 -3.81 8.26
CA LEU A 201 -9.10 -3.41 8.99
C LEU A 201 -9.21 -3.58 10.52
N THR A 202 -10.43 -3.76 11.06
CA THR A 202 -10.69 -3.91 12.50
C THR A 202 -11.65 -5.04 12.86
N ASP A 203 -12.27 -5.71 11.87
CA ASP A 203 -13.17 -6.82 12.11
C ASP A 203 -12.36 -8.07 12.46
N GLU A 204 -12.55 -8.63 13.65
CA GLU A 204 -11.88 -9.86 14.11
C GLU A 204 -12.06 -11.03 13.13
N LYS A 205 -13.15 -11.06 12.36
CA LYS A 205 -13.36 -12.07 11.31
C LYS A 205 -12.38 -11.94 10.12
N SER A 206 -11.69 -10.83 10.02
CA SER A 206 -10.65 -10.64 9.02
C SER A 206 -9.32 -11.28 9.44
N ASP A 207 -9.10 -11.56 10.72
CA ASP A 207 -7.95 -12.33 11.23
C ASP A 207 -8.15 -13.82 10.85
N ILE A 208 -7.76 -14.16 9.62
CA ILE A 208 -8.03 -15.47 9.02
C ILE A 208 -7.12 -16.56 9.60
N ASN A 209 -5.90 -16.17 9.99
CA ASN A 209 -4.90 -17.08 10.55
C ASN A 209 -4.95 -17.15 12.08
N GLU A 210 -5.81 -16.36 12.73
CA GLU A 210 -6.03 -16.28 14.17
C GLU A 210 -4.76 -15.92 14.98
N ASP A 211 -3.85 -15.12 14.39
CA ASP A 211 -2.63 -14.67 15.07
C ASP A 211 -2.86 -13.43 15.95
N GLY A 212 -4.09 -12.93 15.98
CA GLY A 212 -4.55 -11.75 16.73
C GLY A 212 -4.15 -10.44 16.08
N ARG A 213 -3.77 -10.45 14.79
CA ARG A 213 -3.43 -9.26 13.99
C ARG A 213 -4.09 -9.40 12.63
N ILE A 214 -4.45 -8.29 12.04
CA ILE A 214 -5.01 -8.28 10.69
C ILE A 214 -3.93 -7.75 9.73
N SER A 215 -3.39 -8.63 8.90
CA SER A 215 -2.51 -8.25 7.81
C SER A 215 -3.30 -7.59 6.68
N LEU A 216 -2.61 -6.86 5.81
CA LEU A 216 -3.24 -6.24 4.65
C LEU A 216 -3.84 -7.29 3.70
N LEU A 217 -3.18 -8.45 3.56
CA LEU A 217 -3.69 -9.57 2.76
C LEU A 217 -5.00 -10.12 3.31
N GLU A 218 -5.12 -10.24 4.62
CA GLU A 218 -6.35 -10.73 5.28
C GLU A 218 -7.48 -9.73 5.13
N ALA A 219 -7.23 -8.44 5.37
CA ALA A 219 -8.22 -7.39 5.14
C ALA A 219 -8.67 -7.35 3.67
N PHE A 220 -7.74 -7.47 2.71
CA PHE A 220 -8.04 -7.56 1.28
C PHE A 220 -8.88 -8.81 0.96
N THR A 221 -8.49 -9.97 1.50
CA THR A 221 -9.18 -11.25 1.26
C THR A 221 -10.61 -11.19 1.78
N PHE A 222 -10.81 -10.68 2.99
CA PHE A 222 -12.13 -10.50 3.59
C PHE A 222 -12.98 -9.53 2.75
N ALA A 223 -12.42 -8.38 2.36
CA ALA A 223 -13.12 -7.41 1.52
C ALA A 223 -13.52 -7.99 0.17
N SER A 224 -12.59 -8.67 -0.52
CA SER A 224 -12.84 -9.27 -1.84
C SER A 224 -13.97 -10.31 -1.80
N ARG A 225 -14.02 -11.16 -0.76
CA ARG A 225 -15.11 -12.13 -0.55
C ARG A 225 -16.45 -11.43 -0.32
N ASN A 226 -16.47 -10.35 0.45
CA ASN A 226 -17.70 -9.61 0.72
C ASN A 226 -18.19 -8.82 -0.52
N VAL A 227 -17.30 -8.33 -1.36
CA VAL A 227 -17.67 -7.74 -2.67
C VAL A 227 -18.33 -8.80 -3.55
N ASP A 228 -17.74 -9.99 -3.69
CA ASP A 228 -18.32 -11.09 -4.48
C ASP A 228 -19.68 -11.51 -3.91
N ASP A 229 -19.78 -11.64 -2.58
CA ASP A 229 -21.04 -11.94 -1.87
C ASP A 229 -22.10 -10.88 -2.10
N PHE A 230 -21.75 -9.60 -2.17
CA PHE A 230 -22.70 -8.53 -2.47
C PHE A 230 -23.34 -8.74 -3.86
N TYR A 231 -22.55 -8.93 -4.91
CA TYR A 231 -23.08 -9.13 -6.27
C TYR A 231 -23.94 -10.40 -6.33
N ARG A 232 -23.49 -11.47 -5.71
CA ARG A 232 -24.23 -12.74 -5.67
C ARG A 232 -25.58 -12.63 -4.96
N ARG A 233 -25.63 -11.99 -3.77
CA ARG A 233 -26.87 -11.83 -3.00
C ARG A 233 -27.88 -10.92 -3.67
N GLN A 234 -27.39 -9.93 -4.42
CA GLN A 234 -28.24 -9.01 -5.18
C GLN A 234 -28.63 -9.54 -6.55
N ALA A 235 -28.18 -10.75 -6.92
CA ALA A 235 -28.36 -11.33 -8.25
C ALA A 235 -27.90 -10.38 -9.38
N LEU A 236 -26.82 -9.62 -9.16
CA LEU A 236 -26.23 -8.69 -10.11
C LEU A 236 -25.07 -9.35 -10.85
N LEU A 237 -24.79 -8.87 -12.06
CA LEU A 237 -23.54 -9.18 -12.74
C LEU A 237 -22.37 -8.60 -11.95
N THR A 238 -21.30 -9.38 -11.77
CA THR A 238 -20.09 -8.92 -11.10
C THR A 238 -19.38 -7.90 -11.97
N THR A 239 -19.42 -6.65 -11.57
CA THR A 239 -18.76 -5.52 -12.26
C THR A 239 -17.58 -4.97 -11.49
N GLU A 240 -17.16 -5.66 -10.45
CA GLU A 240 -16.06 -5.29 -9.57
C GLU A 240 -15.34 -6.58 -9.10
N THR A 241 -14.04 -6.64 -9.36
CA THR A 241 -13.18 -7.73 -8.93
C THR A 241 -11.89 -7.12 -8.38
N PRO A 242 -11.74 -7.03 -7.07
CA PRO A 242 -10.54 -6.47 -6.46
C PRO A 242 -9.29 -7.25 -6.85
N VAL A 243 -8.20 -6.53 -7.04
CA VAL A 243 -6.89 -7.07 -7.43
C VAL A 243 -5.79 -6.48 -6.57
N LEU A 244 -4.74 -7.26 -6.34
CA LEU A 244 -3.58 -6.85 -5.56
C LEU A 244 -2.31 -7.16 -6.33
N GLU A 245 -1.34 -6.24 -6.29
CA GLU A 245 0.01 -6.38 -6.82
C GLU A 245 1.02 -6.01 -5.72
N ASP A 246 2.00 -6.87 -5.41
CA ASP A 246 3.00 -6.61 -4.38
C ASP A 246 4.38 -7.22 -4.65
N ASN A 247 4.62 -7.67 -5.88
CA ASN A 247 5.87 -8.28 -6.32
C ASN A 247 6.64 -7.46 -7.38
N ALA A 248 6.09 -6.32 -7.80
CA ALA A 248 6.62 -5.36 -8.77
C ALA A 248 6.65 -5.88 -10.24
N ASP A 249 5.91 -6.95 -10.57
CA ASP A 249 5.82 -7.42 -11.96
C ASP A 249 4.75 -6.67 -12.78
N GLY A 250 3.81 -5.98 -12.11
CA GLY A 250 2.72 -5.22 -12.73
C GLY A 250 1.53 -6.07 -13.17
N ILE A 251 1.52 -7.36 -12.80
CA ILE A 251 0.44 -8.30 -13.15
C ILE A 251 -0.34 -8.66 -11.88
N PRO A 252 -1.40 -7.92 -11.54
CA PRO A 252 -2.08 -8.08 -10.26
C PRO A 252 -2.83 -9.42 -10.15
N SER A 253 -2.82 -9.98 -8.96
CA SER A 253 -3.58 -11.20 -8.63
C SER A 253 -5.00 -10.87 -8.16
N ARG A 254 -5.97 -11.67 -8.65
CA ARG A 254 -7.36 -11.70 -8.11
C ARG A 254 -7.49 -12.57 -6.87
N GLN A 255 -6.51 -13.45 -6.62
CA GLN A 255 -6.48 -14.39 -5.51
C GLN A 255 -5.13 -14.39 -4.81
N PRO A 256 -4.67 -13.23 -4.28
CA PRO A 256 -3.33 -13.11 -3.69
C PRO A 256 -3.15 -13.98 -2.43
N TRP A 257 -4.23 -14.44 -1.79
CA TRP A 257 -4.18 -15.40 -0.69
C TRP A 257 -3.66 -16.79 -1.07
N ARG A 258 -3.45 -17.05 -2.38
CA ARG A 258 -2.83 -18.27 -2.91
C ARG A 258 -1.34 -18.10 -3.21
N TYR A 259 -0.70 -17.07 -2.68
CA TYR A 259 0.68 -16.69 -3.03
C TYR A 259 1.70 -17.82 -2.84
N GLU A 260 1.50 -18.70 -1.86
CA GLU A 260 2.41 -19.84 -1.63
C GLU A 260 2.34 -20.88 -2.75
N GLN A 261 1.13 -21.15 -3.28
CA GLN A 261 0.91 -22.10 -4.35
C GLN A 261 1.28 -21.51 -5.72
N ASP A 262 0.79 -20.29 -5.98
CA ASP A 262 0.86 -19.68 -7.30
C ASP A 262 2.19 -18.94 -7.55
N LYS A 263 2.96 -18.67 -6.46
CA LYS A 263 4.21 -17.87 -6.49
C LYS A 263 4.01 -16.46 -7.10
N LYS A 264 2.86 -15.88 -6.81
CA LYS A 264 2.43 -14.56 -7.27
C LYS A 264 2.29 -13.59 -6.10
N ASP A 265 1.49 -12.54 -6.31
CA ASP A 265 1.22 -11.53 -5.29
C ASP A 265 0.61 -12.10 -4.00
N GLY A 266 0.83 -11.39 -2.90
CA GLY A 266 0.27 -11.63 -1.57
C GLY A 266 1.30 -11.78 -0.46
N LEU A 267 2.55 -12.12 -0.79
CA LEU A 267 3.59 -12.36 0.21
C LEU A 267 3.97 -11.08 0.98
N THR A 268 4.08 -9.95 0.29
CA THR A 268 4.40 -8.67 0.93
C THR A 268 3.21 -8.19 1.76
N ALA A 269 2.01 -8.29 1.21
CA ALA A 269 0.77 -7.91 1.89
C ALA A 269 0.48 -8.77 3.13
N SER A 270 0.86 -10.06 3.14
CA SER A 270 0.69 -10.94 4.31
C SER A 270 1.56 -10.53 5.52
N LYS A 271 2.60 -9.74 5.28
CA LYS A 271 3.55 -9.23 6.30
C LYS A 271 3.36 -7.74 6.59
N PHE A 272 2.41 -7.09 5.93
CA PHE A 272 2.16 -5.67 6.08
C PHE A 272 0.97 -5.44 7.02
N PHE A 273 1.22 -4.78 8.14
CA PHE A 273 0.24 -4.47 9.16
C PHE A 273 0.11 -2.95 9.29
N LEU A 274 -1.13 -2.46 9.26
CA LEU A 274 -1.44 -1.05 9.43
C LEU A 274 -1.60 -0.67 10.90
N SER A 275 -2.19 -1.55 11.71
CA SER A 275 -2.31 -1.34 13.15
C SER A 275 -1.08 -1.82 13.89
N GLU A 276 -0.70 -1.08 14.94
CA GLU A 276 0.23 -1.56 15.96
C GLU A 276 -0.59 -2.26 17.04
N LYS A 277 -0.08 -3.41 17.50
CA LYS A 277 -0.64 -4.05 18.71
C LYS A 277 -0.41 -3.18 19.91
#